data_b8272d12c38b3edac5f289f7b355bfb5
#
_entry.id   b8272d12c38b3edac5f289f7b355bfb5
#
_cell.length_a   1.000
_cell.length_b   1.000
_cell.length_c   1.000
_cell.angle_alpha   90.00
_cell.angle_beta   90.00
_cell.angle_gamma   90.00
#
_symmetry.space_group_name_H-M   'P 1'
#
loop_
_entity.id
_entity.type
_entity.pdbx_description
1 polymer ?
#
loop_
_entity_poly.entity_id
_entity_poly.type
_entity_poly.pdbx_seq_one_letter_code
_entity_poly.pdbx_strand_id
1 'polypeptide(L)'
;MISLLLILVMSLFFSGIIIRTKSILSGRKGPGILQPMLDILRLWKKGSVVSTTTSFIFQIAPTAYLASVIMAVLMIPHGDKPGFISFDGDFIMFAYVLAFGKFLMIISALDTGSSFEGMGASREALFSMLVEPAFFILLGSFALFTGQNSFRDIFSSLHYGSQISYLLGGLASFVLVMIAMIENSRMPLDDPKTHLELTMVHEVMILDNSGFDLGLINYTTNLKFAMYGALISNFFIGLLPLEFSIPMFLAIQIGFAITVGIIESFMARFRMGHNPQFVFILTSVSLLIFFGVLLVLGKFV
;
A
#
# COMPACT_ATOMS: atom_id res chain seq x y z
N MET A 1 17.39 1.54 9.64
CA MET A 1 16.87 2.60 10.54
C MET A 1 16.41 3.86 9.81
N ILE A 2 17.15 4.35 8.80
CA ILE A 2 16.79 5.59 8.07
C ILE A 2 15.45 5.44 7.36
N SER A 3 15.24 4.35 6.60
CA SER A 3 13.96 4.08 5.91
C SER A 3 12.77 4.09 6.88
N LEU A 4 12.90 3.43 8.00
CA LEU A 4 11.84 3.38 9.02
C LEU A 4 11.45 4.78 9.50
N LEU A 5 12.42 5.62 9.87
CA LEU A 5 12.15 6.99 10.32
C LEU A 5 11.49 7.82 9.23
N LEU A 6 11.99 7.74 8.00
CA LEU A 6 11.44 8.48 6.88
C LEU A 6 10.00 8.04 6.55
N ILE A 7 9.72 6.74 6.57
CA ILE A 7 8.38 6.20 6.33
C ILE A 7 7.41 6.65 7.43
N LEU A 8 7.82 6.58 8.71
CA LEU A 8 7.01 7.05 9.83
C LEU A 8 6.69 8.55 9.74
N VAL A 9 7.67 9.37 9.37
CA VAL A 9 7.46 10.82 9.18
C VAL A 9 6.51 11.06 8.00
N MET A 10 6.70 10.39 6.87
CA MET A 10 5.85 10.59 5.69
C MET A 10 4.42 10.10 5.91
N SER A 11 4.21 9.05 6.72
CA SER A 11 2.87 8.56 7.04
C SER A 11 1.98 9.62 7.71
N LEU A 12 2.57 10.59 8.42
CA LEU A 12 1.83 11.68 9.07
C LEU A 12 1.24 12.68 8.05
N PHE A 13 1.89 12.84 6.90
CA PHE A 13 1.55 13.85 5.91
C PHE A 13 0.82 13.26 4.69
N PHE A 14 0.92 11.96 4.45
CA PHE A 14 0.54 11.34 3.19
C PHE A 14 -0.92 11.62 2.79
N SER A 15 -1.88 11.28 3.65
CA SER A 15 -3.31 11.57 3.40
C SER A 15 -3.60 13.06 3.28
N GLY A 16 -2.86 13.89 4.01
CA GLY A 16 -3.01 15.35 3.93
C GLY A 16 -2.58 15.90 2.57
N ILE A 17 -1.50 15.38 1.99
CA ILE A 17 -1.04 15.77 0.65
C ILE A 17 -2.06 15.35 -0.40
N ILE A 18 -2.60 14.12 -0.32
CA ILE A 18 -3.65 13.64 -1.23
C ILE A 18 -4.87 14.57 -1.20
N ILE A 19 -5.40 14.85 -0.01
CA ILE A 19 -6.58 15.69 0.17
C ILE A 19 -6.31 17.12 -0.33
N ARG A 20 -5.12 17.66 -0.07
CA ARG A 20 -4.73 18.99 -0.55
C ARG A 20 -4.65 19.05 -2.07
N THR A 21 -4.08 18.04 -2.71
CA THR A 21 -4.02 17.92 -4.17
C THR A 21 -5.42 17.89 -4.78
N LYS A 22 -6.31 17.06 -4.24
CA LYS A 22 -7.73 17.00 -4.66
C LYS A 22 -8.43 18.35 -4.52
N SER A 23 -8.17 19.06 -3.42
CA SER A 23 -8.79 20.38 -3.18
C SER A 23 -8.32 21.41 -4.18
N ILE A 24 -7.02 21.44 -4.51
CA ILE A 24 -6.46 22.35 -5.51
C ILE A 24 -7.05 22.07 -6.88
N LEU A 25 -7.10 20.79 -7.30
CA LEU A 25 -7.64 20.38 -8.61
C LEU A 25 -9.14 20.65 -8.73
N SER A 26 -9.89 20.60 -7.63
CA SER A 26 -11.33 20.94 -7.62
C SER A 26 -11.61 22.43 -7.44
N GLY A 27 -10.58 23.29 -7.37
CA GLY A 27 -10.73 24.74 -7.15
C GLY A 27 -11.30 25.12 -5.77
N ARG A 28 -11.21 24.22 -4.77
CA ARG A 28 -11.78 24.43 -3.42
C ARG A 28 -10.70 24.65 -2.39
N LYS A 29 -11.02 25.45 -1.35
CA LYS A 29 -10.21 25.50 -0.13
C LYS A 29 -10.41 24.21 0.65
N GLY A 30 -9.43 23.33 0.62
CA GLY A 30 -9.41 22.10 1.41
C GLY A 30 -8.86 22.32 2.82
N PRO A 31 -8.94 21.27 3.66
CA PRO A 31 -8.35 21.27 4.99
C PRO A 31 -6.81 21.39 4.94
N GLY A 32 -6.20 21.68 6.07
CA GLY A 32 -4.75 21.69 6.22
C GLY A 32 -4.12 20.31 6.01
N ILE A 33 -2.87 20.27 5.61
CA ILE A 33 -2.13 19.02 5.35
C ILE A 33 -2.07 18.11 6.59
N LEU A 34 -1.99 18.69 7.79
CA LEU A 34 -1.94 17.93 9.05
C LEU A 34 -3.32 17.51 9.57
N GLN A 35 -4.41 17.97 8.97
CA GLN A 35 -5.75 17.70 9.47
C GLN A 35 -6.07 16.22 9.61
N PRO A 36 -5.76 15.33 8.64
CA PRO A 36 -6.05 13.92 8.81
C PRO A 36 -5.30 13.28 9.99
N MET A 37 -4.07 13.72 10.24
CA MET A 37 -3.31 13.23 11.39
C MET A 37 -3.89 13.74 12.72
N LEU A 38 -4.33 14.99 12.77
CA LEU A 38 -5.01 15.53 13.95
C LEU A 38 -6.33 14.79 14.24
N ASP A 39 -7.04 14.36 13.21
CA ASP A 39 -8.26 13.57 13.36
C ASP A 39 -7.95 12.16 13.91
N ILE A 40 -6.88 11.50 13.46
CA ILE A 40 -6.38 10.25 14.05
C ILE A 40 -6.00 10.44 15.52
N LEU A 41 -5.27 11.50 15.86
CA LEU A 41 -4.91 11.80 17.25
C LEU A 41 -6.13 12.06 18.13
N ARG A 42 -7.20 12.65 17.59
CA ARG A 42 -8.47 12.81 18.29
C ARG A 42 -9.17 11.46 18.52
N LEU A 43 -9.12 10.57 17.54
CA LEU A 43 -9.67 9.22 17.66
C LEU A 43 -8.94 8.43 18.75
N TRP A 44 -7.62 8.52 18.82
CA TRP A 44 -6.83 7.84 19.86
C TRP A 44 -7.13 8.30 21.29
N LYS A 45 -7.69 9.49 21.44
CA LYS A 45 -8.16 10.00 22.76
C LYS A 45 -9.56 9.53 23.13
N LYS A 46 -10.27 8.86 22.22
CA LYS A 46 -11.61 8.33 22.46
C LYS A 46 -11.52 6.87 22.87
N GLY A 47 -12.45 6.41 23.71
CA GLY A 47 -12.60 5.00 24.04
C GLY A 47 -13.17 4.21 22.87
N SER A 48 -12.82 2.95 22.77
CA SER A 48 -13.45 1.99 21.86
C SER A 48 -14.74 1.46 22.47
N VAL A 49 -15.77 1.35 21.66
CA VAL A 49 -17.04 0.69 22.04
C VAL A 49 -17.11 -0.61 21.24
N VAL A 50 -17.26 -1.72 21.93
CA VAL A 50 -17.28 -3.06 21.33
C VAL A 50 -18.67 -3.65 21.52
N SER A 51 -19.25 -4.26 20.47
CA SER A 51 -20.52 -4.94 20.53
C SER A 51 -20.42 -6.21 21.38
N THR A 52 -21.53 -6.59 22.04
CA THR A 52 -21.62 -7.84 22.80
C THR A 52 -21.62 -9.10 21.91
N THR A 53 -21.82 -8.94 20.61
CA THR A 53 -21.84 -10.03 19.62
C THR A 53 -20.46 -10.41 19.13
N THR A 54 -19.47 -9.52 19.29
CA THR A 54 -18.09 -9.72 18.79
C THR A 54 -17.24 -10.51 19.76
N SER A 55 -16.28 -11.27 19.22
CA SER A 55 -15.28 -12.01 20.00
C SER A 55 -14.01 -11.20 20.25
N PHE A 56 -13.00 -11.82 20.88
CA PHE A 56 -11.69 -11.23 21.09
C PHE A 56 -10.94 -10.92 19.76
N ILE A 57 -11.31 -11.60 18.67
CA ILE A 57 -10.70 -11.40 17.35
C ILE A 57 -10.95 -9.97 16.86
N PHE A 58 -12.18 -9.47 17.03
CA PHE A 58 -12.54 -8.10 16.69
C PHE A 58 -11.68 -7.07 17.43
N GLN A 59 -11.38 -7.32 18.70
CA GLN A 59 -10.59 -6.39 19.53
C GLN A 59 -9.10 -6.40 19.17
N ILE A 60 -8.55 -7.54 18.78
CA ILE A 60 -7.12 -7.68 18.47
C ILE A 60 -6.79 -7.28 17.01
N ALA A 61 -7.73 -7.44 16.09
CA ALA A 61 -7.48 -7.25 14.66
C ALA A 61 -6.90 -5.88 14.29
N PRO A 62 -7.36 -4.72 14.80
CA PRO A 62 -6.78 -3.42 14.48
C PRO A 62 -5.33 -3.29 14.90
N THR A 63 -4.98 -3.81 16.09
CA THR A 63 -3.61 -3.80 16.61
C THR A 63 -2.71 -4.75 15.85
N ALA A 64 -3.19 -5.93 15.51
CA ALA A 64 -2.46 -6.92 14.70
C ALA A 64 -2.24 -6.41 13.27
N TYR A 65 -3.21 -5.70 12.69
CA TYR A 65 -3.07 -5.06 11.38
C TYR A 65 -1.98 -3.99 11.39
N LEU A 66 -1.96 -3.12 12.40
CA LEU A 66 -0.87 -2.15 12.56
C LEU A 66 0.49 -2.85 12.75
N ALA A 67 0.55 -3.87 13.59
CA ALA A 67 1.78 -4.63 13.84
C ALA A 67 2.32 -5.29 12.57
N SER A 68 1.45 -5.85 11.73
CA SER A 68 1.83 -6.45 10.45
C SER A 68 2.44 -5.42 9.50
N VAL A 69 1.84 -4.23 9.38
CA VAL A 69 2.39 -3.17 8.52
C VAL A 69 3.71 -2.61 9.07
N ILE A 70 3.85 -2.46 10.39
CA ILE A 70 5.13 -2.08 11.02
C ILE A 70 6.21 -3.14 10.71
N MET A 71 5.88 -4.42 10.86
CA MET A 71 6.80 -5.51 10.53
C MET A 71 7.25 -5.47 9.07
N ALA A 72 6.33 -5.21 8.16
CA ALA A 72 6.63 -5.04 6.74
C ALA A 72 7.56 -3.83 6.49
N VAL A 73 7.32 -2.70 7.17
CA VAL A 73 8.17 -1.49 7.06
C VAL A 73 9.60 -1.75 7.54
N LEU A 74 9.78 -2.59 8.56
CA LEU A 74 11.12 -2.95 9.07
C LEU A 74 11.97 -3.72 8.04
N MET A 75 11.34 -4.36 7.05
CA MET A 75 12.03 -5.11 5.98
C MET A 75 12.49 -4.22 4.82
N ILE A 76 11.95 -3.00 4.69
CA ILE A 76 12.24 -2.13 3.54
C ILE A 76 13.64 -1.51 3.67
N PRO A 77 14.51 -1.69 2.67
CA PRO A 77 15.83 -1.08 2.61
C PRO A 77 15.74 0.42 2.27
N HIS A 78 16.87 1.11 2.35
CA HIS A 78 17.05 2.48 1.86
C HIS A 78 18.27 2.53 0.94
N GLY A 79 18.04 2.47 -0.35
CA GLY A 79 19.12 2.32 -1.33
C GLY A 79 19.94 1.06 -1.04
N ASP A 80 21.24 1.22 -0.84
CA ASP A 80 22.18 0.10 -0.50
C ASP A 80 22.14 -0.31 0.99
N LYS A 81 21.48 0.45 1.84
CA LYS A 81 21.41 0.13 3.27
C LYS A 81 20.30 -0.87 3.56
N PRO A 82 20.60 -1.98 4.27
CA PRO A 82 19.59 -2.99 4.59
C PRO A 82 18.46 -2.39 5.44
N GLY A 83 17.29 -3.00 5.34
CA GLY A 83 16.21 -2.79 6.29
C GLY A 83 16.66 -3.15 7.71
N PHE A 84 15.80 -2.91 8.70
CA PHE A 84 16.09 -3.32 10.08
C PHE A 84 16.11 -4.85 10.19
N ILE A 85 15.21 -5.50 9.49
CA ILE A 85 15.15 -6.95 9.33
C ILE A 85 15.43 -7.23 7.85
N SER A 86 16.55 -7.90 7.56
CA SER A 86 16.94 -8.27 6.20
C SER A 86 17.52 -9.69 6.23
N PHE A 87 16.98 -10.56 5.37
CA PHE A 87 17.38 -11.95 5.21
C PHE A 87 17.00 -12.45 3.81
N ASP A 88 17.52 -13.60 3.41
CA ASP A 88 17.17 -14.20 2.12
C ASP A 88 15.69 -14.61 2.08
N GLY A 89 14.94 -14.06 1.13
CA GLY A 89 13.50 -14.28 1.01
C GLY A 89 12.64 -13.27 1.78
N ASP A 90 13.22 -12.15 2.25
CA ASP A 90 12.50 -11.11 2.99
C ASP A 90 11.31 -10.51 2.19
N PHE A 91 11.40 -10.41 0.86
CA PHE A 91 10.29 -9.94 0.03
C PHE A 91 9.08 -10.89 0.04
N ILE A 92 9.30 -12.20 0.18
CA ILE A 92 8.22 -13.18 0.29
C ILE A 92 7.53 -13.01 1.65
N MET A 93 8.32 -12.93 2.73
CA MET A 93 7.78 -12.71 4.07
C MET A 93 7.04 -11.38 4.19
N PHE A 94 7.53 -10.32 3.54
CA PHE A 94 6.85 -9.03 3.45
C PHE A 94 5.42 -9.18 2.92
N ALA A 95 5.23 -9.89 1.81
CA ALA A 95 3.92 -10.12 1.22
C ALA A 95 2.99 -10.90 2.17
N TYR A 96 3.49 -11.99 2.77
CA TYR A 96 2.69 -12.80 3.69
C TYR A 96 2.32 -12.06 4.98
N VAL A 97 3.19 -11.23 5.50
CA VAL A 97 2.91 -10.42 6.71
C VAL A 97 1.80 -9.41 6.43
N LEU A 98 1.81 -8.76 5.26
CA LEU A 98 0.72 -7.87 4.84
C LEU A 98 -0.60 -8.63 4.64
N ALA A 99 -0.56 -9.77 3.95
CA ALA A 99 -1.72 -10.62 3.75
C ALA A 99 -2.31 -11.12 5.09
N PHE A 100 -1.46 -11.48 6.05
CA PHE A 100 -1.89 -11.90 7.38
C PHE A 100 -2.63 -10.79 8.14
N GLY A 101 -2.09 -9.56 8.13
CA GLY A 101 -2.76 -8.42 8.76
C GLY A 101 -4.13 -8.15 8.14
N LYS A 102 -4.23 -8.20 6.82
CA LYS A 102 -5.49 -8.02 6.09
C LYS A 102 -6.48 -9.15 6.36
N PHE A 103 -6.00 -10.39 6.41
CA PHE A 103 -6.80 -11.57 6.75
C PHE A 103 -7.46 -11.42 8.13
N LEU A 104 -6.71 -10.95 9.15
CA LEU A 104 -7.27 -10.69 10.47
C LEU A 104 -8.36 -9.62 10.46
N MET A 105 -8.20 -8.56 9.66
CA MET A 105 -9.23 -7.54 9.49
C MET A 105 -10.50 -8.09 8.84
N ILE A 106 -10.36 -8.96 7.83
CA ILE A 106 -11.49 -9.61 7.16
C ILE A 106 -12.25 -10.51 8.13
N ILE A 107 -11.54 -11.34 8.92
CA ILE A 107 -12.17 -12.20 9.94
C ILE A 107 -12.86 -11.34 11.01
N SER A 108 -12.24 -10.27 11.43
CA SER A 108 -12.81 -9.31 12.39
C SER A 108 -14.16 -8.77 11.93
N ALA A 109 -14.27 -8.40 10.66
CA ALA A 109 -15.52 -7.93 10.09
C ALA A 109 -16.59 -9.03 10.00
N LEU A 110 -16.20 -10.29 9.77
CA LEU A 110 -17.13 -11.43 9.81
C LEU A 110 -17.59 -11.76 11.24
N ASP A 111 -16.74 -11.51 12.24
CA ASP A 111 -17.01 -11.75 13.66
C ASP A 111 -18.11 -10.85 14.22
N THR A 112 -18.38 -9.69 13.60
CA THR A 112 -19.47 -8.80 14.02
C THR A 112 -20.85 -9.40 13.81
N GLY A 113 -20.99 -10.34 12.85
CA GLY A 113 -22.28 -10.92 12.44
C GLY A 113 -23.17 -9.94 11.67
N SER A 114 -22.66 -8.76 11.32
CA SER A 114 -23.38 -7.76 10.52
C SER A 114 -23.39 -8.12 9.04
N SER A 115 -24.54 -8.01 8.40
CA SER A 115 -24.68 -8.28 6.95
C SER A 115 -23.89 -7.30 6.08
N PHE A 116 -23.80 -6.04 6.50
CA PHE A 116 -23.05 -5.00 5.78
C PHE A 116 -21.54 -5.23 5.87
N GLU A 117 -21.03 -5.49 7.06
CA GLU A 117 -19.60 -5.75 7.26
C GLU A 117 -19.16 -7.05 6.58
N GLY A 118 -19.98 -8.10 6.65
CA GLY A 118 -19.75 -9.36 5.92
C GLY A 118 -19.71 -9.14 4.40
N MET A 119 -20.53 -8.25 3.86
CA MET A 119 -20.50 -7.87 2.45
C MET A 119 -19.21 -7.08 2.11
N GLY A 120 -18.78 -6.15 2.97
CA GLY A 120 -17.51 -5.44 2.82
C GLY A 120 -16.32 -6.39 2.86
N ALA A 121 -16.28 -7.28 3.85
CA ALA A 121 -15.25 -8.29 4.04
C ALA A 121 -15.10 -9.24 2.83
N SER A 122 -16.20 -9.71 2.26
CA SER A 122 -16.18 -10.58 1.08
C SER A 122 -15.62 -9.88 -0.16
N ARG A 123 -15.93 -8.60 -0.36
CA ARG A 123 -15.39 -7.79 -1.46
C ARG A 123 -13.91 -7.51 -1.27
N GLU A 124 -13.51 -7.13 -0.07
CA GLU A 124 -12.11 -6.87 0.28
C GLU A 124 -11.26 -8.13 0.09
N ALA A 125 -11.75 -9.29 0.53
CA ALA A 125 -11.09 -10.58 0.32
C ALA A 125 -10.92 -10.90 -1.16
N LEU A 126 -11.96 -10.68 -1.98
CA LEU A 126 -11.90 -10.91 -3.42
C LEU A 126 -10.86 -10.01 -4.11
N PHE A 127 -10.83 -8.73 -3.78
CA PHE A 127 -9.86 -7.80 -4.41
C PHE A 127 -8.43 -8.10 -3.98
N SER A 128 -8.20 -8.43 -2.72
CA SER A 128 -6.87 -8.84 -2.23
C SER A 128 -6.38 -10.09 -2.95
N MET A 129 -7.22 -11.13 -3.03
CA MET A 129 -6.88 -12.37 -3.71
C MET A 129 -6.54 -12.16 -5.20
N LEU A 130 -7.16 -11.18 -5.86
CA LEU A 130 -6.89 -10.87 -7.25
C LEU A 130 -5.60 -10.03 -7.45
N VAL A 131 -5.23 -9.19 -6.46
CA VAL A 131 -4.04 -8.31 -6.51
C VAL A 131 -2.76 -9.05 -6.15
N GLU A 132 -2.82 -9.98 -5.21
CA GLU A 132 -1.65 -10.74 -4.75
C GLU A 132 -0.82 -11.36 -5.88
N PRO A 133 -1.40 -12.02 -6.90
CA PRO A 133 -0.61 -12.55 -8.02
C PRO A 133 0.18 -11.48 -8.77
N ALA A 134 -0.41 -10.29 -8.99
CA ALA A 134 0.28 -9.20 -9.66
C ALA A 134 1.52 -8.74 -8.87
N PHE A 135 1.39 -8.67 -7.55
CA PHE A 135 2.47 -8.28 -6.65
C PHE A 135 3.59 -9.33 -6.63
N PHE A 136 3.25 -10.62 -6.49
CA PHE A 136 4.23 -11.71 -6.50
C PHE A 136 4.94 -11.86 -7.84
N ILE A 137 4.22 -11.74 -8.97
CA ILE A 137 4.83 -11.78 -10.30
C ILE A 137 5.82 -10.62 -10.47
N LEU A 138 5.44 -9.42 -10.01
CA LEU A 138 6.30 -8.25 -10.07
C LEU A 138 7.60 -8.46 -9.29
N LEU A 139 7.51 -8.80 -8.01
CA LEU A 139 8.68 -9.01 -7.15
C LEU A 139 9.52 -10.22 -7.62
N GLY A 140 8.86 -11.31 -8.03
CA GLY A 140 9.53 -12.48 -8.59
C GLY A 140 10.27 -12.16 -9.89
N SER A 141 9.75 -11.24 -10.72
CA SER A 141 10.43 -10.76 -11.92
C SER A 141 11.76 -10.08 -11.60
N PHE A 142 11.77 -9.24 -10.55
CA PHE A 142 13.00 -8.56 -10.12
C PHE A 142 13.98 -9.53 -9.45
N ALA A 143 13.51 -10.46 -8.65
CA ALA A 143 14.35 -11.52 -8.08
C ALA A 143 15.00 -12.36 -9.18
N LEU A 144 14.25 -12.70 -10.23
CA LEU A 144 14.77 -13.43 -11.39
C LEU A 144 15.76 -12.59 -12.21
N PHE A 145 15.48 -11.30 -12.41
CA PHE A 145 16.34 -10.38 -13.17
C PHE A 145 17.70 -10.17 -12.51
N THR A 146 17.71 -10.01 -11.19
CA THR A 146 18.92 -9.75 -10.41
C THR A 146 19.62 -11.03 -9.96
N GLY A 147 18.91 -12.16 -9.93
CA GLY A 147 19.40 -13.41 -9.33
C GLY A 147 19.50 -13.36 -7.80
N GLN A 148 18.86 -12.40 -7.16
CA GLN A 148 18.91 -12.17 -5.72
C GLN A 148 17.55 -12.40 -5.06
N ASN A 149 17.55 -12.79 -3.78
CA ASN A 149 16.34 -13.13 -3.04
C ASN A 149 16.06 -12.17 -1.86
N SER A 150 16.86 -11.14 -1.65
CA SER A 150 16.65 -10.12 -0.62
C SER A 150 16.29 -8.79 -1.26
N PHE A 151 15.38 -8.02 -0.64
CA PHE A 151 15.03 -6.67 -1.09
C PHE A 151 16.25 -5.76 -1.27
N ARG A 152 17.18 -5.80 -0.30
CA ARG A 152 18.40 -5.02 -0.39
C ARG A 152 19.19 -5.34 -1.65
N ASP A 153 19.45 -6.64 -1.86
CA ASP A 153 20.32 -7.08 -2.95
C ASP A 153 19.63 -6.93 -4.31
N ILE A 154 18.32 -7.10 -4.38
CA ILE A 154 17.50 -6.80 -5.57
C ILE A 154 17.66 -5.32 -5.94
N PHE A 155 17.41 -4.39 -5.02
CA PHE A 155 17.47 -2.96 -5.32
C PHE A 155 18.89 -2.48 -5.60
N SER A 156 19.91 -2.98 -4.90
CA SER A 156 21.30 -2.62 -5.18
C SER A 156 21.76 -3.11 -6.55
N SER A 157 21.42 -4.35 -6.92
CA SER A 157 21.78 -4.93 -8.22
C SER A 157 21.08 -4.25 -9.41
N LEU A 158 19.85 -3.77 -9.22
CA LEU A 158 19.12 -3.01 -10.24
C LEU A 158 19.85 -1.74 -10.69
N HIS A 159 20.63 -1.11 -9.81
CA HIS A 159 21.35 0.13 -10.11
C HIS A 159 22.70 -0.09 -10.79
N TYR A 160 23.27 -1.27 -10.73
CA TYR A 160 24.46 -1.62 -11.51
C TYR A 160 24.11 -2.00 -12.96
N GLY A 161 22.81 -2.06 -13.32
CA GLY A 161 22.32 -2.53 -14.60
C GLY A 161 22.29 -1.45 -15.69
N SER A 162 21.86 -1.89 -16.86
CA SER A 162 21.68 -1.10 -18.08
C SER A 162 20.49 -0.14 -17.98
N GLN A 163 20.29 0.72 -19.00
CA GLN A 163 19.11 1.58 -19.16
C GLN A 163 17.77 0.82 -19.05
N ILE A 164 17.77 -0.47 -19.35
CA ILE A 164 16.62 -1.39 -19.22
C ILE A 164 16.15 -1.48 -17.78
N SER A 165 17.05 -1.43 -16.80
CA SER A 165 16.69 -1.46 -15.37
C SER A 165 15.80 -0.29 -14.95
N TYR A 166 16.07 0.91 -15.48
CA TYR A 166 15.25 2.09 -15.21
C TYR A 166 13.87 2.02 -15.88
N LEU A 167 13.78 1.46 -17.07
CA LEU A 167 12.51 1.23 -17.76
C LEU A 167 11.66 0.22 -16.99
N LEU A 168 12.26 -0.90 -16.58
CA LEU A 168 11.58 -1.90 -15.74
C LEU A 168 11.17 -1.31 -14.39
N GLY A 169 12.02 -0.50 -13.76
CA GLY A 169 11.70 0.21 -12.52
C GLY A 169 10.53 1.19 -12.68
N GLY A 170 10.45 1.90 -13.82
CA GLY A 170 9.33 2.79 -14.13
C GLY A 170 8.01 2.04 -14.30
N LEU A 171 8.01 0.93 -15.04
CA LEU A 171 6.82 0.07 -15.20
C LEU A 171 6.39 -0.54 -13.86
N ALA A 172 7.36 -1.01 -13.07
CA ALA A 172 7.11 -1.54 -11.74
C ALA A 172 6.51 -0.49 -10.81
N SER A 173 7.01 0.73 -10.87
CA SER A 173 6.46 1.85 -10.09
C SER A 173 5.01 2.13 -10.45
N PHE A 174 4.64 2.08 -11.73
CA PHE A 174 3.25 2.19 -12.17
C PHE A 174 2.38 1.08 -11.55
N VAL A 175 2.82 -0.18 -11.65
CA VAL A 175 2.08 -1.31 -11.07
C VAL A 175 1.95 -1.17 -9.55
N LEU A 176 3.03 -0.78 -8.84
CA LEU A 176 3.00 -0.56 -7.39
C LEU A 176 2.08 0.58 -6.96
N VAL A 177 2.01 1.68 -7.74
CA VAL A 177 1.04 2.76 -7.49
C VAL A 177 -0.38 2.21 -7.55
N MET A 178 -0.71 1.42 -8.57
CA MET A 178 -2.05 0.84 -8.72
C MET A 178 -2.34 -0.20 -7.63
N ILE A 179 -1.39 -1.06 -7.29
CA ILE A 179 -1.52 -2.02 -6.19
C ILE A 179 -1.75 -1.26 -4.87
N ALA A 180 -0.97 -0.20 -4.59
CA ALA A 180 -1.13 0.60 -3.39
C ALA A 180 -2.52 1.24 -3.29
N MET A 181 -3.10 1.68 -4.40
CA MET A 181 -4.46 2.24 -4.43
C MET A 181 -5.51 1.17 -4.15
N ILE A 182 -5.38 -0.03 -4.73
CA ILE A 182 -6.28 -1.15 -4.51
C ILE A 182 -6.18 -1.63 -3.05
N GLU A 183 -4.96 -1.85 -2.58
CA GLU A 183 -4.67 -2.35 -1.23
C GLU A 183 -5.10 -1.39 -0.10
N ASN A 184 -5.21 -0.11 -0.38
CA ASN A 184 -5.72 0.90 0.55
C ASN A 184 -7.14 1.35 0.20
N SER A 185 -7.86 0.57 -0.63
CA SER A 185 -9.25 0.78 -1.01
C SER A 185 -9.52 2.21 -1.47
N ARG A 186 -8.74 2.66 -2.47
CA ARG A 186 -8.84 3.99 -3.08
C ARG A 186 -9.40 3.91 -4.49
N MET A 187 -9.78 5.07 -5.04
CA MET A 187 -10.24 5.18 -6.42
C MET A 187 -9.20 4.60 -7.39
N PRO A 188 -9.60 3.86 -8.43
CA PRO A 188 -10.97 3.73 -8.95
C PRO A 188 -11.81 2.60 -8.34
N LEU A 189 -11.25 1.80 -7.42
CA LEU A 189 -11.91 0.63 -6.87
C LEU A 189 -12.97 1.00 -5.83
N ASP A 190 -12.57 1.82 -4.85
CA ASP A 190 -13.42 2.29 -3.77
C ASP A 190 -13.23 3.79 -3.52
N ASP A 191 -14.25 4.45 -2.97
CA ASP A 191 -14.16 5.84 -2.53
C ASP A 191 -14.42 5.90 -1.01
N PRO A 192 -13.39 6.15 -0.21
CA PRO A 192 -13.52 6.18 1.25
C PRO A 192 -14.42 7.33 1.77
N LYS A 193 -14.86 8.24 0.89
CA LYS A 193 -15.75 9.36 1.26
C LYS A 193 -17.19 9.17 0.83
N THR A 194 -17.50 8.12 0.11
CA THR A 194 -18.87 7.84 -0.36
C THR A 194 -19.59 7.02 0.68
N HIS A 195 -20.65 7.56 1.28
CA HIS A 195 -21.48 6.88 2.28
C HIS A 195 -22.63 6.07 1.64
N LEU A 196 -22.33 5.30 0.60
CA LEU A 196 -23.29 4.41 -0.06
C LEU A 196 -22.98 2.96 0.32
N GLU A 197 -23.61 2.45 1.34
CA GLU A 197 -23.35 1.16 1.98
C GLU A 197 -23.32 -0.03 1.00
N LEU A 198 -24.21 -0.01 0.01
CA LEU A 198 -24.29 -1.07 -1.00
C LEU A 198 -23.09 -1.13 -1.95
N THR A 199 -22.31 -0.07 -2.04
CA THR A 199 -21.19 0.02 -2.98
C THR A 199 -19.82 0.15 -2.31
N MET A 200 -19.76 0.49 -1.03
CA MET A 200 -18.51 0.62 -0.25
C MET A 200 -17.84 -0.75 -0.06
N VAL A 201 -16.53 -0.74 0.13
CA VAL A 201 -15.73 -1.94 0.40
C VAL A 201 -15.10 -1.83 1.77
N HIS A 202 -14.08 -1.02 1.92
CA HIS A 202 -13.30 -0.91 3.16
C HIS A 202 -14.07 -0.22 4.29
N GLU A 203 -14.70 0.91 4.03
CA GLU A 203 -15.44 1.65 5.05
C GLU A 203 -16.61 0.86 5.64
N VAL A 204 -17.25 0.01 4.82
CA VAL A 204 -18.30 -0.89 5.29
C VAL A 204 -17.71 -2.02 6.14
N MET A 205 -16.53 -2.52 5.80
CA MET A 205 -15.85 -3.56 6.57
C MET A 205 -15.47 -3.12 7.99
N ILE A 206 -15.19 -1.84 8.18
CA ILE A 206 -14.73 -1.28 9.47
C ILE A 206 -15.83 -0.49 10.21
N LEU A 207 -17.09 -0.63 9.83
CA LEU A 207 -18.20 0.21 10.28
C LEU A 207 -18.39 0.19 11.80
N ASP A 208 -18.28 -0.98 12.44
CA ASP A 208 -18.44 -1.16 13.89
C ASP A 208 -17.17 -0.79 14.67
N ASN A 209 -16.04 -0.53 13.99
CA ASN A 209 -14.84 -0.06 14.66
C ASN A 209 -14.99 1.40 15.08
N SER A 210 -14.66 1.71 16.33
CA SER A 210 -14.86 3.05 16.88
C SER A 210 -13.64 3.54 17.66
N GLY A 211 -13.58 4.85 17.90
CA GLY A 211 -12.61 5.49 18.78
C GLY A 211 -11.16 5.09 18.46
N PHE A 212 -10.48 4.50 19.45
CA PHE A 212 -9.06 4.13 19.35
C PHE A 212 -8.78 3.14 18.22
N ASP A 213 -9.60 2.11 18.05
CA ASP A 213 -9.41 1.06 17.06
C ASP A 213 -9.54 1.59 15.64
N LEU A 214 -10.54 2.44 15.38
CA LEU A 214 -10.68 3.14 14.10
C LEU A 214 -9.47 4.06 13.82
N GLY A 215 -8.94 4.70 14.86
CA GLY A 215 -7.72 5.50 14.75
C GLY A 215 -6.49 4.68 14.36
N LEU A 216 -6.36 3.45 14.89
CA LEU A 216 -5.29 2.51 14.50
C LEU A 216 -5.41 2.10 13.03
N ILE A 217 -6.60 1.75 12.57
CA ILE A 217 -6.86 1.35 11.17
C ILE A 217 -6.50 2.50 10.22
N ASN A 218 -6.97 3.73 10.50
CA ASN A 218 -6.67 4.90 9.67
C ASN A 218 -5.17 5.23 9.63
N TYR A 219 -4.47 5.11 10.76
CA TYR A 219 -3.03 5.30 10.80
C TYR A 219 -2.29 4.22 10.01
N THR A 220 -2.73 2.97 10.12
CA THR A 220 -2.17 1.83 9.37
C THR A 220 -2.30 2.04 7.86
N THR A 221 -3.43 2.56 7.38
CA THR A 221 -3.62 2.91 5.97
C THR A 221 -2.61 3.98 5.50
N ASN A 222 -2.38 5.03 6.31
CA ASN A 222 -1.38 6.05 6.00
C ASN A 222 0.05 5.48 5.97
N LEU A 223 0.37 4.61 6.93
CA LEU A 223 1.66 3.94 7.02
C LEU A 223 1.89 3.01 5.82
N LYS A 224 0.86 2.29 5.40
CA LYS A 224 0.87 1.41 4.23
C LYS A 224 1.12 2.18 2.93
N PHE A 225 0.52 3.36 2.75
CA PHE A 225 0.84 4.23 1.63
C PHE A 225 2.31 4.67 1.64
N ALA A 226 2.81 5.15 2.76
CA ALA A 226 4.22 5.56 2.87
C ALA A 226 5.17 4.38 2.64
N MET A 227 4.78 3.18 3.02
CA MET A 227 5.50 1.93 2.78
C MET A 227 5.60 1.61 1.28
N TYR A 228 4.49 1.64 0.53
CA TYR A 228 4.52 1.47 -0.93
C TYR A 228 5.33 2.56 -1.63
N GLY A 229 5.20 3.81 -1.17
CA GLY A 229 6.02 4.90 -1.66
C GLY A 229 7.52 4.68 -1.42
N ALA A 230 7.90 4.02 -0.32
CA ALA A 230 9.28 3.66 -0.05
C ALA A 230 9.80 2.56 -0.99
N LEU A 231 8.97 1.57 -1.35
CA LEU A 231 9.32 0.59 -2.38
C LEU A 231 9.55 1.26 -3.72
N ILE A 232 8.65 2.17 -4.13
CA ILE A 232 8.81 2.95 -5.36
C ILE A 232 10.09 3.79 -5.32
N SER A 233 10.38 4.44 -4.20
CA SER A 233 11.56 5.27 -4.03
C SER A 233 12.86 4.50 -4.23
N ASN A 234 12.93 3.24 -3.77
CA ASN A 234 14.12 2.42 -3.89
C ASN A 234 14.50 2.10 -5.34
N PHE A 235 13.56 2.13 -6.30
CA PHE A 235 13.90 1.98 -7.72
C PHE A 235 14.70 3.17 -8.28
N PHE A 236 14.64 4.34 -7.66
CA PHE A 236 15.25 5.57 -8.19
C PHE A 236 16.41 6.10 -7.34
N ILE A 237 16.46 5.75 -6.05
CA ILE A 237 17.49 6.29 -5.14
C ILE A 237 18.86 5.71 -5.43
N GLY A 238 18.96 4.44 -5.75
CA GLY A 238 20.20 3.78 -6.09
C GLY A 238 21.28 3.87 -5.03
N LEU A 239 22.51 4.04 -5.50
CA LEU A 239 23.72 4.17 -4.69
C LEU A 239 24.03 5.64 -4.34
N LEU A 240 23.04 6.52 -4.33
CA LEU A 240 23.24 7.93 -4.02
C LEU A 240 23.74 8.10 -2.56
N PRO A 241 24.68 9.04 -2.33
CA PRO A 241 25.08 9.36 -0.96
C PRO A 241 23.88 9.88 -0.16
N LEU A 242 23.91 9.70 1.17
CA LEU A 242 22.77 10.00 2.04
C LEU A 242 22.24 11.42 1.89
N GLU A 243 23.12 12.38 1.63
CA GLU A 243 22.76 13.80 1.45
C GLU A 243 21.78 14.01 0.28
N PHE A 244 21.88 13.21 -0.77
CA PHE A 244 21.00 13.27 -1.95
C PHE A 244 19.88 12.24 -1.89
N SER A 245 20.09 11.08 -1.24
CA SER A 245 19.10 10.01 -1.18
C SER A 245 17.89 10.39 -0.32
N ILE A 246 18.08 11.12 0.78
CA ILE A 246 16.98 11.57 1.64
C ILE A 246 16.07 12.58 0.95
N PRO A 247 16.56 13.69 0.35
CA PRO A 247 15.70 14.58 -0.42
C PRO A 247 14.99 13.90 -1.59
N MET A 248 15.70 13.01 -2.31
CA MET A 248 15.11 12.25 -3.41
C MET A 248 13.98 11.33 -2.93
N PHE A 249 14.18 10.63 -1.82
CA PHE A 249 13.14 9.81 -1.19
C PHE A 249 11.89 10.64 -0.88
N LEU A 250 12.07 11.78 -0.21
CA LEU A 250 10.95 12.67 0.13
C LEU A 250 10.25 13.22 -1.12
N ALA A 251 11.00 13.58 -2.15
CA ALA A 251 10.45 14.07 -3.40
C ALA A 251 9.59 13.00 -4.10
N ILE A 252 10.04 11.74 -4.14
CA ILE A 252 9.31 10.63 -4.73
C ILE A 252 8.06 10.31 -3.89
N GLN A 253 8.15 10.32 -2.57
CA GLN A 253 7.00 10.12 -1.68
C GLN A 253 5.92 11.19 -1.89
N ILE A 254 6.33 12.46 -1.96
CA ILE A 254 5.41 13.58 -2.23
C ILE A 254 4.84 13.45 -3.64
N GLY A 255 5.66 13.12 -4.63
CA GLY A 255 5.23 12.87 -6.00
C GLY A 255 4.20 11.73 -6.09
N PHE A 256 4.43 10.63 -5.37
CA PHE A 256 3.48 9.52 -5.27
C PHE A 256 2.15 9.96 -4.64
N ALA A 257 2.18 10.70 -3.53
CA ALA A 257 0.97 11.22 -2.91
C ALA A 257 0.18 12.19 -3.82
N ILE A 258 0.89 13.02 -4.59
CA ILE A 258 0.30 13.91 -5.59
C ILE A 258 -0.32 13.09 -6.72
N THR A 259 0.36 12.06 -7.23
CA THR A 259 -0.14 11.17 -8.28
C THR A 259 -1.43 10.47 -7.85
N VAL A 260 -1.49 9.93 -6.63
CA VAL A 260 -2.71 9.37 -6.05
C VAL A 260 -3.83 10.43 -6.01
N GLY A 261 -3.53 11.66 -5.56
CA GLY A 261 -4.50 12.75 -5.53
C GLY A 261 -5.03 13.16 -6.91
N ILE A 262 -4.17 13.12 -7.93
CA ILE A 262 -4.55 13.39 -9.33
C ILE A 262 -5.47 12.28 -9.85
N ILE A 263 -5.08 11.01 -9.67
CA ILE A 263 -5.89 9.87 -10.10
C ILE A 263 -7.28 9.93 -9.46
N GLU A 264 -7.36 10.14 -8.16
CA GLU A 264 -8.63 10.28 -7.43
C GLU A 264 -9.47 11.50 -7.87
N SER A 265 -8.86 12.52 -8.46
CA SER A 265 -9.58 13.70 -8.93
C SER A 265 -10.17 13.52 -10.31
N PHE A 266 -9.51 12.76 -11.18
CA PHE A 266 -9.91 12.57 -12.57
C PHE A 266 -10.64 11.26 -12.84
N MET A 267 -10.41 10.23 -12.02
CA MET A 267 -11.07 8.93 -12.21
C MET A 267 -12.36 8.85 -11.42
N ALA A 268 -13.41 8.37 -12.09
CA ALA A 268 -14.64 7.98 -11.43
C ALA A 268 -14.52 6.55 -10.90
N ARG A 269 -15.32 6.24 -9.87
CA ARG A 269 -15.42 4.90 -9.34
C ARG A 269 -15.96 3.93 -10.39
N PHE A 270 -15.31 2.77 -10.50
CA PHE A 270 -15.79 1.73 -11.39
C PHE A 270 -17.04 1.04 -10.83
N ARG A 271 -17.87 0.50 -11.73
CA ARG A 271 -18.93 -0.42 -11.34
C ARG A 271 -18.31 -1.68 -10.76
N MET A 272 -18.91 -2.27 -9.72
CA MET A 272 -18.41 -3.46 -9.06
C MET A 272 -18.05 -4.61 -10.02
N GLY A 273 -18.84 -4.80 -11.10
CA GLY A 273 -18.56 -5.83 -12.10
C GLY A 273 -17.30 -5.59 -12.94
N HIS A 274 -16.78 -4.35 -13.01
CA HIS A 274 -15.57 -4.01 -13.76
C HIS A 274 -14.30 -4.03 -12.89
N ASN A 275 -14.44 -4.03 -11.57
CA ASN A 275 -13.30 -4.05 -10.65
C ASN A 275 -12.38 -5.27 -10.87
N PRO A 276 -12.88 -6.51 -10.99
CA PRO A 276 -12.02 -7.66 -11.29
C PRO A 276 -11.27 -7.50 -12.62
N GLN A 277 -11.92 -6.95 -13.65
CA GLN A 277 -11.29 -6.72 -14.95
C GLN A 277 -10.11 -5.75 -14.84
N PHE A 278 -10.25 -4.68 -14.06
CA PHE A 278 -9.17 -3.74 -13.79
C PHE A 278 -7.98 -4.41 -13.10
N VAL A 279 -8.24 -5.27 -12.11
CA VAL A 279 -7.18 -6.00 -11.41
C VAL A 279 -6.49 -7.02 -12.35
N PHE A 280 -7.24 -7.68 -13.23
CA PHE A 280 -6.66 -8.56 -14.25
C PHE A 280 -5.75 -7.81 -15.23
N ILE A 281 -6.07 -6.56 -15.57
CA ILE A 281 -5.18 -5.71 -16.37
C ILE A 281 -3.84 -5.52 -15.65
N LEU A 282 -3.85 -5.26 -14.35
CA LEU A 282 -2.61 -5.12 -13.57
C LEU A 282 -1.79 -6.41 -13.54
N THR A 283 -2.44 -7.54 -13.36
CA THR A 283 -1.77 -8.86 -13.43
C THR A 283 -1.16 -9.07 -14.82
N SER A 284 -1.87 -8.67 -15.88
CA SER A 284 -1.34 -8.76 -17.26
C SER A 284 -0.12 -7.86 -17.47
N VAL A 285 -0.11 -6.63 -16.91
CA VAL A 285 1.05 -5.74 -16.96
C VAL A 285 2.23 -6.34 -16.18
N SER A 286 1.99 -6.93 -15.01
CA SER A 286 3.03 -7.63 -14.25
C SER A 286 3.61 -8.82 -15.02
N LEU A 287 2.77 -9.57 -15.75
CA LEU A 287 3.21 -10.64 -16.66
C LEU A 287 4.03 -10.09 -17.83
N LEU A 288 3.66 -8.96 -18.41
CA LEU A 288 4.48 -8.32 -19.46
C LEU A 288 5.88 -7.94 -18.93
N ILE A 289 5.98 -7.44 -17.70
CA ILE A 289 7.27 -7.18 -17.05
C ILE A 289 8.06 -8.49 -16.91
N PHE A 290 7.41 -9.56 -16.44
CA PHE A 290 8.03 -10.87 -16.29
C PHE A 290 8.56 -11.42 -17.61
N PHE A 291 7.76 -11.39 -18.66
CA PHE A 291 8.19 -11.83 -20.00
C PHE A 291 9.30 -10.93 -20.57
N GLY A 292 9.22 -9.61 -20.33
CA GLY A 292 10.30 -8.68 -20.69
C GLY A 292 11.63 -9.05 -20.02
N VAL A 293 11.60 -9.41 -18.75
CA VAL A 293 12.77 -9.88 -18.01
C VAL A 293 13.32 -11.19 -18.62
N LEU A 294 12.45 -12.16 -18.95
CA LEU A 294 12.87 -13.41 -19.58
C LEU A 294 13.55 -13.18 -20.95
N LEU A 295 13.03 -12.26 -21.75
CA LEU A 295 13.64 -11.87 -23.03
C LEU A 295 15.04 -11.27 -22.83
N VAL A 296 15.20 -10.38 -21.86
CA VAL A 296 16.49 -9.76 -21.55
C VAL A 296 17.52 -10.77 -21.06
N LEU A 297 17.08 -11.78 -20.30
CA LEU A 297 17.94 -12.86 -19.80
C LEU A 297 18.25 -13.93 -20.87
N GLY A 298 17.66 -13.85 -22.06
CA GLY A 298 17.83 -14.85 -23.11
C GLY A 298 17.28 -16.24 -22.75
N LYS A 299 16.38 -16.33 -21.78
CA LYS A 299 15.78 -17.59 -21.30
C LYS A 299 14.48 -17.95 -22.02
N PHE A 300 14.24 -17.36 -23.18
CA PHE A 300 13.03 -17.61 -24.00
C PHE A 300 13.24 -18.68 -25.06
N VAL A 301 14.40 -19.34 -25.06
CA VAL A 301 14.75 -20.44 -26.02
C VAL A 301 14.82 -21.75 -25.27
#